data_b5543ccaea49da37785ba858ff143b14
#
_entry.id   b5543ccaea49da37785ba858ff143b14
#
_cell.length_a   1.000
_cell.length_b   1.000
_cell.length_c   1.000
_cell.angle_alpha   90.00
_cell.angle_beta   90.00
_cell.angle_gamma   90.00
#
_symmetry.space_group_name_H-M   'P 1'
#
loop_
_entity.id
_entity.type
_entity.pdbx_description
1 polymer ?
#
loop_
_entity_poly.entity_id
_entity_poly.type
_entity_poly.pdbx_seq_one_letter_code
_entity_poly.pdbx_strand_id
1 'polypeptide(L)'
;MEHFVIDAHSHLWLRQDTVVNGKRISPLPNGRCDFMGEERQMLPPFMIDGTNTAEVFLSNMDYAQVAGAVVVQEFIDGEQNEYLAEVARKYPDRFFVNGMCEFREPGFLPKAIELMDAGFRGLAIPAHRLPLEGGSRVWLNSPEMISLFKEMERRGVILSITLADGDTQVGEMKEVIAECPKLKIAIGHFGMVTTDGWMEQIRLARAENVMVESGGITWLYNSEFYPYPSAVRAIKEAADEVGMDKLMWGSDYPRTITAITYKMSYDFICKTPELTEVEKHAFLGDNAVKFYGFKNLPVLPYVKNMSE
;
A
#
# COMPACT_ATOMS: atom_id res chain seq x y z
N MET A 1 -5.21 -26.12 -3.00
CA MET A 1 -4.30 -25.09 -3.54
C MET A 1 -3.44 -24.60 -2.38
N GLU A 2 -2.18 -24.33 -2.63
CA GLU A 2 -1.34 -23.66 -1.64
C GLU A 2 -1.85 -22.24 -1.43
N HIS A 3 -1.99 -21.80 -0.17
CA HIS A 3 -2.38 -20.45 0.18
C HIS A 3 -1.13 -19.67 0.54
N PHE A 4 -0.95 -18.52 -0.08
CA PHE A 4 0.19 -17.64 0.13
C PHE A 4 -0.25 -16.41 0.92
N VAL A 5 0.60 -15.90 1.80
CA VAL A 5 0.43 -14.58 2.40
C VAL A 5 1.10 -13.56 1.50
N ILE A 6 0.36 -12.52 1.11
CA ILE A 6 0.83 -11.43 0.24
C ILE A 6 0.57 -10.09 0.94
N ASP A 7 1.60 -9.31 1.07
CA ASP A 7 1.51 -7.95 1.59
C ASP A 7 1.11 -6.99 0.47
N ALA A 8 -0.11 -6.49 0.50
CA ALA A 8 -0.64 -5.61 -0.56
C ALA A 8 -0.21 -4.13 -0.40
N HIS A 9 0.53 -3.78 0.66
CA HIS A 9 0.99 -2.41 0.89
C HIS A 9 2.30 -2.38 1.69
N SER A 10 3.38 -2.01 1.03
CA SER A 10 4.70 -1.85 1.63
C SER A 10 5.50 -0.77 0.90
N HIS A 11 6.59 -0.30 1.52
CA HIS A 11 7.48 0.70 0.95
C HIS A 11 8.93 0.25 0.97
N LEU A 12 9.69 0.63 -0.05
CA LEU A 12 11.13 0.40 -0.15
C LEU A 12 11.83 1.67 -0.66
N TRP A 13 13.03 1.93 -0.14
CA TRP A 13 13.88 3.02 -0.61
C TRP A 13 15.36 2.76 -0.31
N LEU A 14 16.23 3.32 -1.12
CA LEU A 14 17.66 3.39 -0.80
C LEU A 14 17.94 4.52 0.17
N ARG A 15 17.26 5.65 0.00
CA ARG A 15 17.37 6.82 0.88
C ARG A 15 16.08 7.60 0.87
N GLN A 16 15.59 7.92 2.06
CA GLN A 16 14.46 8.82 2.25
C GLN A 16 14.96 10.26 2.39
N ASP A 17 15.20 10.95 1.26
CA ASP A 17 15.65 12.34 1.24
C ASP A 17 14.86 13.09 0.16
N THR A 18 13.87 13.87 0.59
CA THR A 18 12.89 14.50 -0.31
C THR A 18 12.36 15.82 0.27
N VAL A 19 11.57 16.52 -0.52
CA VAL A 19 10.85 17.74 -0.13
C VAL A 19 9.37 17.58 -0.41
N VAL A 20 8.54 17.79 0.59
CA VAL A 20 7.09 17.77 0.47
C VAL A 20 6.54 19.10 0.95
N ASN A 21 5.81 19.81 0.08
CA ASN A 21 5.24 21.14 0.38
C ASN A 21 6.29 22.13 0.91
N GLY A 22 7.51 22.14 0.29
CA GLY A 22 8.61 23.01 0.67
C GLY A 22 9.34 22.63 1.97
N LYS A 23 8.94 21.55 2.64
CA LYS A 23 9.57 21.04 3.86
C LYS A 23 10.38 19.78 3.57
N ARG A 24 11.61 19.73 4.10
CA ARG A 24 12.51 18.61 3.90
C ARG A 24 12.11 17.41 4.77
N ILE A 25 12.35 16.24 4.22
CA ILE A 25 12.35 14.96 4.93
C ILE A 25 13.71 14.32 4.66
N SER A 26 14.48 14.02 5.71
CA SER A 26 15.81 13.45 5.56
C SER A 26 16.16 12.50 6.70
N PRO A 27 16.94 11.42 6.41
CA PRO A 27 17.27 10.42 7.40
C PRO A 27 18.19 10.98 8.50
N LEU A 28 17.94 10.57 9.72
CA LEU A 28 18.78 10.76 10.89
C LEU A 28 19.27 9.39 11.41
N PRO A 29 20.31 9.33 12.26
CA PRO A 29 20.78 8.07 12.82
C PRO A 29 19.70 7.29 13.57
N ASN A 30 19.85 5.95 13.63
CA ASN A 30 19.03 5.05 14.43
C ASN A 30 17.55 5.00 14.01
N GLY A 31 17.28 5.00 12.71
CA GLY A 31 15.92 4.89 12.15
C GLY A 31 15.09 6.16 12.32
N ARG A 32 15.65 7.25 12.82
CA ARG A 32 14.97 8.53 12.94
C ARG A 32 15.01 9.31 11.62
N CYS A 33 14.16 10.30 11.53
CA CYS A 33 14.02 11.17 10.37
C CYS A 33 13.72 12.60 10.84
N ASP A 34 14.35 13.59 10.21
CA ASP A 34 13.81 14.94 10.22
C ASP A 34 12.59 14.96 9.29
N PHE A 35 11.40 14.92 9.88
CA PHE A 35 10.13 14.88 9.18
C PHE A 35 9.51 16.27 9.18
N MET A 36 9.85 17.06 8.15
CA MET A 36 9.29 18.42 7.98
C MET A 36 9.64 19.37 9.15
N GLY A 37 10.82 19.22 9.77
CA GLY A 37 11.26 20.02 10.90
C GLY A 37 10.94 19.41 12.27
N GLU A 38 10.42 18.21 12.32
CA GLU A 38 10.18 17.43 13.54
C GLU A 38 10.95 16.11 13.48
N GLU A 39 11.68 15.79 14.53
CA GLU A 39 12.37 14.49 14.62
C GLU A 39 11.35 13.39 14.94
N ARG A 40 11.27 12.37 14.08
CA ARG A 40 10.37 11.23 14.24
C ARG A 40 11.10 9.91 14.06
N GLN A 41 10.64 8.87 14.75
CA GLN A 41 11.05 7.48 14.51
C GLN A 41 10.26 6.93 13.31
N MET A 42 10.91 6.82 12.16
CA MET A 42 10.28 6.35 10.91
C MET A 42 10.61 4.89 10.58
N LEU A 43 11.74 4.40 11.10
CA LEU A 43 12.21 3.03 10.96
C LEU A 43 12.53 2.45 12.34
N PRO A 44 12.61 1.12 12.51
CA PRO A 44 13.16 0.53 13.73
C PRO A 44 14.57 1.03 14.01
N PRO A 45 14.97 1.20 15.27
CA PRO A 45 16.29 1.74 15.63
C PRO A 45 17.49 0.95 15.07
N PHE A 46 17.32 -0.33 14.77
CA PHE A 46 18.38 -1.16 14.18
C PHE A 46 18.61 -0.89 12.67
N MET A 47 17.72 -0.19 12.01
CA MET A 47 17.90 0.29 10.64
C MET A 47 18.67 1.64 10.66
N ILE A 48 19.93 1.58 11.08
CA ILE A 48 20.73 2.74 11.50
C ILE A 48 21.07 3.71 10.39
N ASP A 49 21.14 3.23 9.14
CA ASP A 49 21.55 4.05 8.00
C ASP A 49 20.37 4.75 7.32
N GLY A 50 19.15 4.59 7.84
CA GLY A 50 17.94 5.15 7.25
C GLY A 50 17.55 4.55 5.90
N THR A 51 18.14 3.39 5.53
CA THR A 51 17.82 2.62 4.33
C THR A 51 16.74 1.59 4.62
N ASN A 52 15.94 1.30 3.61
CA ASN A 52 14.87 0.29 3.67
C ASN A 52 14.88 -0.52 2.38
N THR A 53 15.85 -1.43 2.26
CA THR A 53 16.10 -2.16 1.03
C THR A 53 15.25 -3.43 0.88
N ALA A 54 15.12 -3.89 -0.36
CA ALA A 54 14.44 -5.14 -0.67
C ALA A 54 15.06 -6.35 0.04
N GLU A 55 16.39 -6.38 0.22
CA GLU A 55 17.08 -7.47 0.90
C GLU A 55 16.70 -7.55 2.40
N VAL A 56 16.61 -6.40 3.07
CA VAL A 56 16.15 -6.33 4.46
C VAL A 56 14.69 -6.74 4.56
N PHE A 57 13.85 -6.29 3.62
CA PHE A 57 12.44 -6.67 3.61
C PHE A 57 12.24 -8.15 3.30
N LEU A 58 12.96 -8.71 2.32
CA LEU A 58 12.92 -10.15 2.03
C LEU A 58 13.27 -11.00 3.25
N SER A 59 14.26 -10.58 4.04
CA SER A 59 14.59 -11.27 5.29
C SER A 59 13.42 -11.30 6.29
N ASN A 60 12.69 -10.18 6.42
CA ASN A 60 11.48 -10.11 7.24
C ASN A 60 10.33 -10.95 6.64
N MET A 61 10.15 -10.88 5.31
CA MET A 61 9.13 -11.66 4.60
C MET A 61 9.37 -13.18 4.75
N ASP A 62 10.61 -13.63 4.54
CA ASP A 62 10.95 -15.04 4.64
C ASP A 62 10.75 -15.57 6.06
N TYR A 63 11.18 -14.81 7.08
CA TYR A 63 10.94 -15.14 8.49
C TYR A 63 9.44 -15.20 8.81
N ALA A 64 8.67 -14.26 8.29
CA ALA A 64 7.21 -14.21 8.51
C ALA A 64 6.42 -15.07 7.52
N GLN A 65 7.06 -15.79 6.59
CA GLN A 65 6.43 -16.60 5.56
C GLN A 65 5.48 -15.83 4.63
N VAL A 66 5.81 -14.57 4.33
CA VAL A 66 5.13 -13.74 3.34
C VAL A 66 5.77 -13.96 1.97
N ALA A 67 5.02 -14.54 1.05
CA ALA A 67 5.54 -15.02 -0.23
C ALA A 67 5.79 -13.90 -1.25
N GLY A 68 5.03 -12.81 -1.20
CA GLY A 68 5.16 -11.67 -2.10
C GLY A 68 4.68 -10.38 -1.45
N ALA A 69 5.08 -9.25 -2.03
CA ALA A 69 4.65 -7.94 -1.57
C ALA A 69 4.44 -6.95 -2.72
N VAL A 70 3.50 -6.04 -2.53
CA VAL A 70 3.26 -4.88 -3.39
C VAL A 70 3.99 -3.69 -2.79
N VAL A 71 4.88 -3.11 -3.57
CA VAL A 71 5.63 -1.91 -3.18
C VAL A 71 4.96 -0.70 -3.79
N VAL A 72 4.41 0.16 -2.94
CA VAL A 72 3.89 1.47 -3.31
C VAL A 72 4.92 2.54 -3.03
N GLN A 73 4.77 3.71 -3.65
CA GLN A 73 5.59 4.87 -3.38
C GLN A 73 4.75 6.00 -2.78
N GLU A 74 5.39 6.80 -1.96
CA GLU A 74 4.78 7.95 -1.33
C GLU A 74 5.73 9.16 -1.44
N PHE A 75 5.19 10.38 -1.59
CA PHE A 75 6.01 11.58 -1.72
C PHE A 75 6.98 11.78 -0.54
N ILE A 76 6.61 11.31 0.65
CA ILE A 76 7.49 11.38 1.83
C ILE A 76 8.68 10.42 1.77
N ASP A 77 8.64 9.39 0.92
CA ASP A 77 9.74 8.45 0.71
C ASP A 77 10.69 8.93 -0.41
N GLY A 78 10.24 9.93 -1.19
CA GLY A 78 10.90 10.37 -2.40
C GLY A 78 10.66 9.43 -3.58
N GLU A 79 10.97 9.88 -4.78
CA GLU A 79 10.89 9.06 -5.99
C GLU A 79 11.98 7.98 -5.97
N GLN A 80 11.60 6.72 -6.05
CA GLN A 80 12.48 5.54 -6.01
C GLN A 80 12.41 4.69 -7.29
N ASN A 81 11.96 5.26 -8.41
CA ASN A 81 11.65 4.50 -9.63
C ASN A 81 12.83 3.67 -10.15
N GLU A 82 14.04 4.23 -10.21
CA GLU A 82 15.23 3.51 -10.68
C GLU A 82 15.52 2.29 -9.80
N TYR A 83 15.52 2.50 -8.49
CA TYR A 83 15.74 1.43 -7.52
C TYR A 83 14.64 0.35 -7.60
N LEU A 84 13.38 0.75 -7.67
CA LEU A 84 12.27 -0.21 -7.74
C LEU A 84 12.23 -0.98 -9.06
N ALA A 85 12.67 -0.38 -10.18
CA ALA A 85 12.85 -1.11 -11.42
C ALA A 85 13.95 -2.19 -11.31
N GLU A 86 15.02 -1.91 -10.56
CA GLU A 86 16.04 -2.94 -10.23
C GLU A 86 15.46 -4.06 -9.36
N VAL A 87 14.69 -3.71 -8.31
CA VAL A 87 14.02 -4.67 -7.41
C VAL A 87 13.10 -5.59 -8.22
N ALA A 88 12.26 -5.03 -9.09
CA ALA A 88 11.37 -5.82 -9.94
C ALA A 88 12.11 -6.81 -10.85
N ARG A 89 13.24 -6.39 -11.41
CA ARG A 89 14.07 -7.24 -12.28
C ARG A 89 14.79 -8.33 -11.48
N LYS A 90 15.27 -8.03 -10.28
CA LYS A 90 16.04 -8.94 -9.43
C LYS A 90 15.15 -9.96 -8.71
N TYR A 91 13.93 -9.57 -8.35
CA TYR A 91 13.01 -10.37 -7.57
C TYR A 91 11.60 -10.42 -8.20
N PRO A 92 11.46 -10.85 -9.46
CA PRO A 92 10.22 -10.73 -10.24
C PRO A 92 9.05 -11.52 -9.66
N ASP A 93 9.33 -12.59 -8.92
CA ASP A 93 8.31 -13.45 -8.30
C ASP A 93 7.99 -13.05 -6.85
N ARG A 94 8.67 -12.02 -6.31
CA ARG A 94 8.50 -11.57 -4.93
C ARG A 94 7.85 -10.20 -4.82
N PHE A 95 8.11 -9.31 -5.77
CA PHE A 95 7.64 -7.92 -5.69
C PHE A 95 6.82 -7.51 -6.91
N PHE A 96 5.66 -6.91 -6.62
CA PHE A 96 4.97 -6.06 -7.57
C PHE A 96 5.29 -4.60 -7.21
N VAL A 97 5.96 -3.87 -8.08
CA VAL A 97 6.38 -2.49 -7.81
C VAL A 97 5.53 -1.48 -8.57
N ASN A 98 5.21 -0.37 -7.93
CA ASN A 98 4.53 0.76 -8.54
C ASN A 98 5.51 1.89 -8.83
N GLY A 99 5.40 2.52 -10.01
CA GLY A 99 6.08 3.77 -10.31
C GLY A 99 5.32 4.96 -9.71
N MET A 100 6.02 6.09 -9.54
CA MET A 100 5.43 7.35 -9.09
C MET A 100 6.08 8.52 -9.83
N CYS A 101 5.33 9.57 -10.10
CA CYS A 101 5.87 10.82 -10.56
C CYS A 101 5.21 12.01 -9.83
N GLU A 102 5.62 13.23 -10.14
CA GLU A 102 5.11 14.42 -9.48
C GLU A 102 3.70 14.78 -9.98
N PHE A 103 2.68 14.21 -9.33
CA PHE A 103 1.27 14.45 -9.69
C PHE A 103 0.69 15.76 -9.14
N ARG A 104 1.45 16.48 -8.30
CA ARG A 104 0.99 17.75 -7.70
C ARG A 104 1.10 18.94 -8.65
N GLU A 105 1.81 18.76 -9.75
CA GLU A 105 2.05 19.79 -10.76
C GLU A 105 1.45 19.40 -12.12
N PRO A 106 0.94 20.36 -12.92
CA PRO A 106 0.47 20.08 -14.27
C PRO A 106 1.59 19.54 -15.17
N GLY A 107 1.24 18.73 -16.16
CA GLY A 107 2.19 18.19 -17.13
C GLY A 107 2.88 16.91 -16.70
N PHE A 108 2.36 16.19 -15.68
CA PHE A 108 2.88 14.90 -15.23
C PHE A 108 2.61 13.75 -16.23
N LEU A 109 1.63 13.88 -17.12
CA LEU A 109 1.17 12.78 -17.99
C LEU A 109 2.28 12.17 -18.86
N PRO A 110 3.16 12.93 -19.54
CA PRO A 110 4.29 12.34 -20.29
C PRO A 110 5.20 11.50 -19.40
N LYS A 111 5.50 11.96 -18.18
CA LYS A 111 6.36 11.23 -17.25
C LYS A 111 5.72 9.93 -16.78
N ALA A 112 4.43 9.95 -16.48
CA ALA A 112 3.69 8.74 -16.14
C ALA A 112 3.67 7.72 -17.31
N ILE A 113 3.57 8.19 -18.56
CA ILE A 113 3.67 7.36 -19.75
C ILE A 113 5.07 6.72 -19.86
N GLU A 114 6.14 7.51 -19.65
CA GLU A 114 7.52 7.00 -19.64
C GLU A 114 7.71 5.87 -18.61
N LEU A 115 7.13 5.98 -17.42
CA LEU A 115 7.18 4.91 -16.42
C LEU A 115 6.50 3.63 -16.91
N MET A 116 5.32 3.76 -17.53
CA MET A 116 4.63 2.62 -18.11
C MET A 116 5.42 2.00 -19.29
N ASP A 117 6.07 2.81 -20.11
CA ASP A 117 6.94 2.37 -21.20
C ASP A 117 8.22 1.67 -20.67
N ALA A 118 8.71 2.09 -19.50
CA ALA A 118 9.81 1.45 -18.78
C ALA A 118 9.42 0.10 -18.14
N GLY A 119 8.14 -0.29 -18.20
CA GLY A 119 7.66 -1.60 -17.76
C GLY A 119 7.02 -1.64 -16.38
N PHE A 120 6.77 -0.49 -15.74
CA PHE A 120 5.97 -0.47 -14.53
C PHE A 120 4.55 -0.94 -14.82
N ARG A 121 4.10 -1.98 -14.08
CA ARG A 121 2.76 -2.55 -14.22
C ARG A 121 1.74 -1.94 -13.25
N GLY A 122 2.17 -1.02 -12.41
CA GLY A 122 1.35 -0.24 -11.49
C GLY A 122 1.92 1.16 -11.31
N LEU A 123 1.05 2.13 -11.03
CA LEU A 123 1.43 3.46 -10.56
C LEU A 123 0.82 3.73 -9.20
N ALA A 124 1.61 4.34 -8.30
CA ALA A 124 1.15 4.76 -6.98
C ALA A 124 0.83 6.26 -7.00
N ILE A 125 -0.36 6.62 -6.53
CA ILE A 125 -0.79 8.01 -6.37
C ILE A 125 -1.15 8.27 -4.91
N PRO A 126 -0.30 8.95 -4.13
CA PRO A 126 -0.63 9.39 -2.77
C PRO A 126 -1.57 10.59 -2.80
N ALA A 127 -2.84 10.34 -3.12
CA ALA A 127 -3.84 11.37 -3.37
C ALA A 127 -4.14 12.23 -2.13
N HIS A 128 -3.97 11.69 -0.94
CA HIS A 128 -4.08 12.43 0.33
C HIS A 128 -3.04 13.56 0.49
N ARG A 129 -1.96 13.53 -0.32
CA ARG A 129 -0.92 14.57 -0.34
C ARG A 129 -0.99 15.50 -1.54
N LEU A 130 -1.95 15.27 -2.41
CA LEU A 130 -2.27 16.23 -3.45
C LEU A 130 -2.90 17.48 -2.79
N PRO A 131 -2.67 18.68 -3.33
CA PRO A 131 -3.37 19.86 -2.84
C PRO A 131 -4.89 19.68 -2.90
N LEU A 132 -5.57 19.79 -1.75
CA LEU A 132 -7.01 19.57 -1.62
C LEU A 132 -7.81 20.88 -1.54
N GLU A 133 -7.14 22.03 -1.33
CA GLU A 133 -7.78 23.32 -1.13
C GLU A 133 -7.09 24.43 -1.92
N GLY A 134 -7.82 25.52 -2.14
CA GLY A 134 -7.30 26.71 -2.81
C GLY A 134 -7.12 26.57 -4.33
N GLY A 135 -6.43 27.54 -4.92
CA GLY A 135 -6.23 27.61 -6.37
C GLY A 135 -5.29 26.55 -6.96
N SER A 136 -4.57 25.85 -6.09
CA SER A 136 -3.67 24.75 -6.47
C SER A 136 -4.27 23.36 -6.25
N ARG A 137 -5.57 23.27 -5.95
CA ARG A 137 -6.25 21.99 -5.78
C ARG A 137 -6.06 21.09 -7.00
N VAL A 138 -5.66 19.83 -6.77
CA VAL A 138 -5.56 18.79 -7.80
C VAL A 138 -6.74 17.84 -7.65
N TRP A 139 -7.59 17.80 -8.65
CA TRP A 139 -8.78 16.97 -8.69
C TRP A 139 -8.49 15.63 -9.37
N LEU A 140 -8.88 14.51 -8.75
CA LEU A 140 -8.71 13.16 -9.35
C LEU A 140 -9.52 13.01 -10.64
N ASN A 141 -10.64 13.68 -10.75
CA ASN A 141 -11.49 13.72 -11.95
C ASN A 141 -11.12 14.84 -12.94
N SER A 142 -9.95 15.50 -12.77
CA SER A 142 -9.48 16.50 -13.74
C SER A 142 -9.19 15.85 -15.11
N PRO A 143 -9.28 16.62 -16.22
CA PRO A 143 -9.05 16.08 -17.56
C PRO A 143 -7.69 15.38 -17.73
N GLU A 144 -6.62 15.89 -17.09
CA GLU A 144 -5.28 15.30 -17.16
C GLU A 144 -5.23 13.98 -16.40
N MET A 145 -5.79 13.91 -15.18
CA MET A 145 -5.89 12.68 -14.40
C MET A 145 -6.75 11.63 -15.10
N ILE A 146 -7.90 11.99 -15.63
CA ILE A 146 -8.75 11.07 -16.41
C ILE A 146 -8.00 10.55 -17.65
N SER A 147 -7.22 11.41 -18.31
CA SER A 147 -6.38 10.97 -19.44
C SER A 147 -5.33 9.95 -19.03
N LEU A 148 -4.69 10.14 -17.88
CA LEU A 148 -3.78 9.16 -17.29
C LEU A 148 -4.51 7.84 -16.98
N PHE A 149 -5.64 7.89 -16.30
CA PHE A 149 -6.38 6.69 -15.89
C PHE A 149 -6.90 5.90 -17.10
N LYS A 150 -7.36 6.56 -18.16
CA LYS A 150 -7.72 5.90 -19.42
C LYS A 150 -6.52 5.24 -20.11
N GLU A 151 -5.34 5.84 -20.04
CA GLU A 151 -4.12 5.25 -20.59
C GLU A 151 -3.65 4.04 -19.74
N MET A 152 -3.74 4.13 -18.41
CA MET A 152 -3.49 2.98 -17.50
C MET A 152 -4.46 1.84 -17.78
N GLU A 153 -5.76 2.12 -17.90
CA GLU A 153 -6.79 1.14 -18.26
C GLU A 153 -6.47 0.44 -19.58
N ARG A 154 -6.16 1.22 -20.62
CA ARG A 154 -5.81 0.72 -21.95
C ARG A 154 -4.60 -0.22 -21.94
N ARG A 155 -3.62 0.06 -21.08
CA ARG A 155 -2.39 -0.72 -20.93
C ARG A 155 -2.51 -1.87 -19.92
N GLY A 156 -3.58 -1.91 -19.12
CA GLY A 156 -3.74 -2.86 -18.02
C GLY A 156 -2.82 -2.59 -16.84
N VAL A 157 -2.43 -1.32 -16.66
CA VAL A 157 -1.61 -0.86 -15.52
C VAL A 157 -2.51 -0.63 -14.31
N ILE A 158 -2.12 -1.12 -13.14
CA ILE A 158 -2.91 -1.04 -11.91
C ILE A 158 -2.69 0.32 -11.25
N LEU A 159 -3.78 0.94 -10.79
CA LEU A 159 -3.73 2.12 -9.93
C LEU A 159 -3.69 1.70 -8.45
N SER A 160 -2.60 2.00 -7.76
CA SER A 160 -2.53 1.98 -6.28
C SER A 160 -2.72 3.40 -5.79
N ILE A 161 -3.78 3.67 -5.01
CA ILE A 161 -4.13 5.04 -4.61
C ILE A 161 -4.42 5.10 -3.11
N THR A 162 -3.83 6.08 -2.43
CA THR A 162 -4.18 6.43 -1.06
C THR A 162 -4.99 7.71 -1.08
N LEU A 163 -6.28 7.61 -0.76
CA LEU A 163 -7.18 8.76 -0.69
C LEU A 163 -7.00 9.53 0.62
N ALA A 164 -7.44 10.79 0.64
CA ALA A 164 -7.55 11.55 1.88
C ALA A 164 -8.50 10.86 2.87
N ASP A 165 -8.26 11.06 4.16
CA ASP A 165 -9.02 10.44 5.24
C ASP A 165 -10.54 10.66 5.09
N GLY A 166 -11.30 9.65 5.43
CA GLY A 166 -12.76 9.70 5.37
C GLY A 166 -13.29 9.77 3.93
N ASP A 167 -14.24 10.66 3.67
CA ASP A 167 -15.00 10.74 2.41
C ASP A 167 -14.58 11.87 1.46
N THR A 168 -13.53 12.63 1.81
CA THR A 168 -13.12 13.87 1.14
C THR A 168 -12.94 13.74 -0.38
N GLN A 169 -12.37 12.62 -0.87
CA GLN A 169 -12.11 12.37 -2.29
C GLN A 169 -13.01 11.28 -2.90
N VAL A 170 -13.98 10.77 -2.15
CA VAL A 170 -14.86 9.68 -2.60
C VAL A 170 -15.70 10.09 -3.81
N GLY A 171 -16.18 11.34 -3.85
CA GLY A 171 -16.95 11.88 -4.98
C GLY A 171 -16.16 11.85 -6.27
N GLU A 172 -14.92 12.37 -6.24
CA GLU A 172 -14.00 12.37 -7.38
C GLU A 172 -13.67 10.93 -7.83
N MET A 173 -13.43 10.03 -6.86
CA MET A 173 -13.10 8.64 -7.17
C MET A 173 -14.27 7.87 -7.79
N LYS A 174 -15.52 8.17 -7.42
CA LYS A 174 -16.71 7.62 -8.08
C LYS A 174 -16.77 8.00 -9.57
N GLU A 175 -16.41 9.24 -9.91
CA GLU A 175 -16.34 9.69 -11.30
C GLU A 175 -15.20 8.99 -12.07
N VAL A 176 -14.02 8.83 -11.46
CA VAL A 176 -12.89 8.06 -12.03
C VAL A 176 -13.31 6.62 -12.34
N ILE A 177 -13.98 5.95 -11.40
CA ILE A 177 -14.45 4.57 -11.58
C ILE A 177 -15.47 4.48 -12.73
N ALA A 178 -16.36 5.46 -12.85
CA ALA A 178 -17.35 5.51 -13.91
C ALA A 178 -16.71 5.74 -15.30
N GLU A 179 -15.71 6.62 -15.38
CA GLU A 179 -14.98 6.94 -16.61
C GLU A 179 -14.00 5.82 -17.06
N CYS A 180 -13.50 5.02 -16.10
CA CYS A 180 -12.50 3.96 -16.30
C CYS A 180 -12.96 2.63 -15.68
N PRO A 181 -14.04 2.00 -16.17
CA PRO A 181 -14.68 0.86 -15.50
C PRO A 181 -13.86 -0.45 -15.53
N LYS A 182 -12.77 -0.50 -16.32
CA LYS A 182 -11.87 -1.65 -16.39
C LYS A 182 -10.51 -1.39 -15.75
N LEU A 183 -10.24 -0.16 -15.30
CA LEU A 183 -9.02 0.18 -14.58
C LEU A 183 -9.02 -0.57 -13.25
N LYS A 184 -8.04 -1.45 -13.04
CA LYS A 184 -7.85 -2.07 -11.73
C LYS A 184 -7.35 -1.05 -10.73
N ILE A 185 -8.08 -0.88 -9.62
CA ILE A 185 -7.80 0.12 -8.59
C ILE A 185 -7.67 -0.57 -7.24
N ALA A 186 -6.53 -0.35 -6.56
CA ALA A 186 -6.31 -0.72 -5.17
C ALA A 186 -6.33 0.56 -4.31
N ILE A 187 -7.30 0.68 -3.40
CA ILE A 187 -7.41 1.81 -2.48
C ILE A 187 -6.73 1.43 -1.17
N GLY A 188 -5.78 2.25 -0.73
CA GLY A 188 -4.95 2.01 0.44
C GLY A 188 -5.58 2.39 1.78
N HIS A 189 -5.01 1.83 2.86
CA HIS A 189 -5.23 2.21 4.25
C HIS A 189 -6.67 2.06 4.79
N PHE A 190 -7.52 1.28 4.13
CA PHE A 190 -8.87 1.00 4.63
C PHE A 190 -9.70 2.26 4.95
N GLY A 191 -9.48 3.33 4.18
CA GLY A 191 -10.14 4.62 4.37
C GLY A 191 -9.74 5.35 5.66
N MET A 192 -8.61 4.97 6.30
CA MET A 192 -8.22 5.41 7.63
C MET A 192 -9.32 5.11 8.66
N VAL A 193 -9.54 3.84 8.92
CA VAL A 193 -10.69 3.24 9.63
C VAL A 193 -11.05 3.85 11.00
N THR A 194 -10.20 4.66 11.59
CA THR A 194 -10.47 5.42 12.81
C THR A 194 -11.03 6.82 12.56
N THR A 195 -11.21 7.20 11.29
CA THR A 195 -11.72 8.51 10.86
C THR A 195 -13.17 8.39 10.41
N ASP A 196 -14.00 9.38 10.72
CA ASP A 196 -15.40 9.44 10.24
C ASP A 196 -15.45 9.39 8.71
N GLY A 197 -16.39 8.64 8.15
CA GLY A 197 -16.56 8.51 6.70
C GLY A 197 -15.69 7.44 6.04
N TRP A 198 -14.83 6.71 6.77
CA TRP A 198 -13.97 5.65 6.22
C TRP A 198 -14.73 4.59 5.38
N MET A 199 -15.94 4.25 5.81
CA MET A 199 -16.78 3.26 5.13
C MET A 199 -17.18 3.70 3.71
N GLU A 200 -17.19 4.99 3.42
CA GLU A 200 -17.46 5.50 2.07
C GLU A 200 -16.36 5.11 1.08
N GLN A 201 -15.10 5.02 1.54
CA GLN A 201 -14.01 4.49 0.71
C GLN A 201 -14.15 2.98 0.50
N ILE A 202 -14.54 2.22 1.53
CA ILE A 202 -14.84 0.78 1.39
C ILE A 202 -15.92 0.55 0.33
N ARG A 203 -16.99 1.35 0.34
CA ARG A 203 -18.10 1.27 -0.60
C ARG A 203 -17.71 1.46 -2.06
N LEU A 204 -16.58 2.09 -2.35
CA LEU A 204 -16.03 2.17 -3.71
C LEU A 204 -15.73 0.77 -4.29
N ALA A 205 -15.38 -0.19 -3.44
CA ALA A 205 -15.12 -1.58 -3.86
C ALA A 205 -16.38 -2.38 -4.25
N ARG A 206 -17.58 -1.79 -4.19
CA ARG A 206 -18.76 -2.34 -4.85
C ARG A 206 -18.61 -2.37 -6.38
N ALA A 207 -17.72 -1.53 -6.94
CA ALA A 207 -17.32 -1.64 -8.33
C ALA A 207 -16.45 -2.88 -8.54
N GLU A 208 -16.65 -3.57 -9.67
CA GLU A 208 -15.98 -4.86 -9.95
C GLU A 208 -14.45 -4.74 -9.99
N ASN A 209 -13.96 -3.63 -10.51
CA ASN A 209 -12.54 -3.33 -10.76
C ASN A 209 -11.80 -2.73 -9.55
N VAL A 210 -12.46 -2.54 -8.41
CA VAL A 210 -11.89 -1.90 -7.21
C VAL A 210 -11.68 -2.91 -6.10
N MET A 211 -10.51 -2.84 -5.47
CA MET A 211 -10.14 -3.55 -4.24
C MET A 211 -9.72 -2.53 -3.18
N VAL A 212 -9.81 -2.92 -1.91
CA VAL A 212 -9.31 -2.11 -0.78
C VAL A 212 -8.31 -2.93 0.02
N GLU A 213 -7.20 -2.31 0.42
CA GLU A 213 -6.20 -2.96 1.27
C GLU A 213 -6.04 -2.25 2.62
N SER A 214 -5.63 -3.03 3.63
CA SER A 214 -5.63 -2.62 5.03
C SER A 214 -4.31 -2.04 5.52
N GLY A 215 -3.51 -1.43 4.64
CA GLY A 215 -2.18 -0.91 4.98
C GLY A 215 -2.17 -0.17 6.32
N GLY A 216 -1.36 -0.66 7.25
CA GLY A 216 -1.20 -0.01 8.55
C GLY A 216 -2.36 -0.12 9.54
N ILE A 217 -3.36 -0.97 9.33
CA ILE A 217 -4.49 -1.09 10.27
C ILE A 217 -4.03 -1.35 11.71
N THR A 218 -2.91 -2.04 11.92
CA THR A 218 -2.37 -2.31 13.25
C THR A 218 -1.84 -1.07 13.96
N TRP A 219 -1.25 -0.10 13.24
CA TRP A 219 -0.80 1.13 13.89
C TRP A 219 -1.95 2.09 14.17
N LEU A 220 -3.05 2.05 13.41
CA LEU A 220 -4.28 2.78 13.74
C LEU A 220 -4.88 2.33 15.08
N TYR A 221 -4.75 1.04 15.39
CA TYR A 221 -5.23 0.45 16.65
C TYR A 221 -4.10 0.12 17.63
N ASN A 222 -2.95 0.77 17.52
CA ASN A 222 -1.78 0.46 18.36
C ASN A 222 -2.03 0.63 19.86
N SER A 223 -2.96 1.50 20.28
CA SER A 223 -3.38 1.67 21.66
C SER A 223 -4.03 0.42 22.26
N GLU A 224 -4.65 -0.45 21.45
CA GLU A 224 -5.20 -1.73 21.91
C GLU A 224 -4.12 -2.81 22.06
N PHE A 225 -3.04 -2.67 21.29
CA PHE A 225 -2.02 -3.70 21.14
C PHE A 225 -2.59 -5.03 20.59
N TYR A 226 -1.70 -6.03 20.38
CA TYR A 226 -2.08 -7.36 19.93
C TYR A 226 -3.10 -8.01 20.86
N PRO A 227 -4.18 -8.65 20.36
CA PRO A 227 -4.47 -9.05 18.98
C PRO A 227 -5.42 -8.12 18.19
N TYR A 228 -5.51 -6.85 18.49
CA TYR A 228 -6.25 -5.82 17.74
C TYR A 228 -7.73 -6.15 17.49
N PRO A 229 -8.56 -6.32 18.51
CA PRO A 229 -9.96 -6.70 18.32
C PRO A 229 -10.76 -5.67 17.51
N SER A 230 -10.43 -4.38 17.58
CA SER A 230 -11.10 -3.36 16.76
C SER A 230 -10.71 -3.44 15.29
N ALA A 231 -9.46 -3.83 14.97
CA ALA A 231 -9.06 -4.09 13.59
C ALA A 231 -9.85 -5.28 13.00
N VAL A 232 -10.02 -6.36 13.75
CA VAL A 232 -10.83 -7.51 13.32
C VAL A 232 -12.27 -7.10 13.06
N ARG A 233 -12.88 -6.31 13.97
CA ARG A 233 -14.26 -5.80 13.77
C ARG A 233 -14.37 -4.96 12.51
N ALA A 234 -13.43 -4.04 12.29
CA ALA A 234 -13.44 -3.19 11.11
C ALA A 234 -13.31 -4.00 9.80
N ILE A 235 -12.48 -5.04 9.79
CA ILE A 235 -12.36 -5.95 8.63
C ILE A 235 -13.69 -6.66 8.38
N LYS A 236 -14.38 -7.12 9.42
CA LYS A 236 -15.69 -7.75 9.30
C LYS A 236 -16.75 -6.77 8.79
N GLU A 237 -16.82 -5.57 9.34
CA GLU A 237 -17.75 -4.52 8.88
C GLU A 237 -17.53 -4.20 7.40
N ALA A 238 -16.28 -4.11 6.96
CA ALA A 238 -15.96 -3.90 5.56
C ALA A 238 -16.37 -5.12 4.70
N ALA A 239 -16.11 -6.33 5.17
CA ALA A 239 -16.50 -7.57 4.46
C ALA A 239 -18.03 -7.72 4.37
N ASP A 240 -18.77 -7.34 5.39
CA ASP A 240 -20.24 -7.32 5.36
C ASP A 240 -20.78 -6.30 4.33
N GLU A 241 -20.04 -5.22 4.09
CA GLU A 241 -20.43 -4.15 3.16
C GLU A 241 -20.15 -4.49 1.68
N VAL A 242 -18.99 -5.10 1.37
CA VAL A 242 -18.51 -5.28 -0.01
C VAL A 242 -18.10 -6.72 -0.36
N GLY A 243 -18.05 -7.61 0.60
CA GLY A 243 -17.53 -8.97 0.46
C GLY A 243 -16.04 -9.07 0.78
N MET A 244 -15.64 -10.20 1.40
CA MET A 244 -14.23 -10.44 1.74
C MET A 244 -13.34 -10.56 0.49
N ASP A 245 -13.89 -10.92 -0.64
CA ASP A 245 -13.22 -11.03 -1.94
C ASP A 245 -12.79 -9.67 -2.52
N LYS A 246 -13.19 -8.56 -1.90
CA LYS A 246 -12.80 -7.18 -2.22
C LYS A 246 -11.71 -6.59 -1.33
N LEU A 247 -11.28 -7.33 -0.32
CA LEU A 247 -10.38 -6.84 0.70
C LEU A 247 -9.04 -7.57 0.65
N MET A 248 -7.95 -6.85 0.90
CA MET A 248 -6.58 -7.39 0.95
C MET A 248 -5.88 -6.92 2.21
N TRP A 249 -5.00 -7.77 2.76
CA TRP A 249 -4.09 -7.36 3.81
C TRP A 249 -2.92 -6.57 3.23
N GLY A 250 -2.56 -5.47 3.90
CA GLY A 250 -1.33 -4.71 3.70
C GLY A 250 -0.73 -4.34 5.05
N SER A 251 0.59 -4.37 5.16
CA SER A 251 1.29 -4.11 6.43
C SER A 251 1.59 -2.64 6.69
N ASP A 252 1.81 -1.86 5.65
CA ASP A 252 2.49 -0.55 5.70
C ASP A 252 3.94 -0.67 6.24
N TYR A 253 4.65 -1.75 5.84
CA TYR A 253 6.07 -1.89 6.10
C TYR A 253 6.86 -0.74 5.46
N PRO A 254 7.82 -0.08 6.11
CA PRO A 254 8.45 -0.46 7.38
C PRO A 254 7.83 0.22 8.62
N ARG A 255 6.84 1.09 8.49
CA ARG A 255 6.29 1.84 9.64
C ARG A 255 5.72 0.94 10.71
N THR A 256 4.98 -0.06 10.32
CA THR A 256 4.39 -1.05 11.22
C THR A 256 5.43 -1.69 12.13
N ILE A 257 6.63 -1.96 11.64
CA ILE A 257 7.69 -2.60 12.45
C ILE A 257 8.42 -1.65 13.39
N THR A 258 8.05 -0.39 13.48
CA THR A 258 8.51 0.50 14.56
C THR A 258 7.86 0.17 15.91
N ALA A 259 6.69 -0.47 15.90
CA ALA A 259 5.90 -0.79 17.09
C ALA A 259 5.78 -2.29 17.36
N ILE A 260 5.71 -3.12 16.31
CA ILE A 260 5.50 -4.57 16.40
C ILE A 260 6.42 -5.32 15.44
N THR A 261 6.47 -6.66 15.53
CA THR A 261 7.18 -7.44 14.51
C THR A 261 6.36 -7.52 13.22
N TYR A 262 7.02 -7.71 12.09
CA TYR A 262 6.35 -7.85 10.80
C TYR A 262 5.31 -8.99 10.80
N LYS A 263 5.64 -10.13 11.42
CA LYS A 263 4.70 -11.26 11.56
C LYS A 263 3.45 -10.87 12.36
N MET A 264 3.56 -10.07 13.41
CA MET A 264 2.40 -9.64 14.22
C MET A 264 1.42 -8.78 13.43
N SER A 265 1.84 -8.15 12.32
CA SER A 265 0.96 -7.29 11.51
C SER A 265 -0.16 -8.07 10.80
N TYR A 266 -0.05 -9.39 10.67
CA TYR A 266 -1.09 -10.26 10.10
C TYR A 266 -1.47 -11.47 10.96
N ASP A 267 -0.60 -11.91 11.89
CA ASP A 267 -0.81 -13.14 12.68
C ASP A 267 -2.11 -13.09 13.52
N PHE A 268 -2.55 -11.91 13.91
CA PHE A 268 -3.83 -11.72 14.59
C PHE A 268 -5.03 -12.14 13.72
N ILE A 269 -4.94 -12.01 12.38
CA ILE A 269 -5.94 -12.50 11.44
C ILE A 269 -5.92 -14.03 11.40
N CYS A 270 -4.75 -14.64 11.39
CA CYS A 270 -4.64 -16.11 11.43
C CYS A 270 -5.27 -16.70 12.70
N LYS A 271 -5.17 -15.99 13.83
CA LYS A 271 -5.58 -16.46 15.16
C LYS A 271 -6.99 -16.11 15.57
N THR A 272 -7.62 -15.12 14.93
CA THR A 272 -8.98 -14.73 15.30
C THR A 272 -9.98 -15.86 14.99
N PRO A 273 -10.92 -16.18 15.91
CA PRO A 273 -12.01 -17.08 15.62
C PRO A 273 -13.17 -16.41 14.84
N GLU A 274 -13.08 -15.11 14.62
CA GLU A 274 -14.16 -14.30 14.04
C GLU A 274 -14.22 -14.36 12.52
N LEU A 275 -13.18 -14.88 11.87
CA LEU A 275 -13.10 -15.10 10.44
C LEU A 275 -12.98 -16.60 10.16
N THR A 276 -13.66 -17.05 9.12
CA THR A 276 -13.51 -18.41 8.60
C THR A 276 -12.14 -18.59 7.91
N GLU A 277 -11.65 -19.82 7.77
CA GLU A 277 -10.39 -20.06 7.06
C GLU A 277 -10.43 -19.58 5.60
N VAL A 278 -11.59 -19.66 4.94
CA VAL A 278 -11.79 -19.14 3.58
C VAL A 278 -11.60 -17.63 3.54
N GLU A 279 -12.18 -16.91 4.49
CA GLU A 279 -12.02 -15.44 4.58
C GLU A 279 -10.58 -15.04 4.91
N LYS A 280 -9.91 -15.76 5.83
CA LYS A 280 -8.50 -15.53 6.14
C LYS A 280 -7.61 -15.70 4.92
N HIS A 281 -7.77 -16.78 4.17
CA HIS A 281 -7.00 -17.03 2.94
C HIS A 281 -7.27 -15.98 1.87
N ALA A 282 -8.54 -15.61 1.67
CA ALA A 282 -8.92 -14.55 0.73
C ALA A 282 -8.23 -13.22 1.09
N PHE A 283 -8.38 -12.78 2.34
CA PHE A 283 -7.86 -11.51 2.82
C PHE A 283 -6.32 -11.46 2.85
N LEU A 284 -5.68 -12.52 3.35
CA LEU A 284 -4.23 -12.55 3.52
C LEU A 284 -3.44 -12.78 2.23
N GLY A 285 -4.07 -13.31 1.17
CA GLY A 285 -3.28 -13.59 -0.02
C GLY A 285 -4.04 -13.85 -1.31
N ASP A 286 -5.06 -14.72 -1.33
CA ASP A 286 -5.68 -15.18 -2.58
C ASP A 286 -6.20 -14.00 -3.44
N ASN A 287 -6.79 -12.98 -2.79
CA ASN A 287 -7.27 -11.78 -3.46
C ASN A 287 -6.12 -10.99 -4.11
N ALA A 288 -5.02 -10.77 -3.38
CA ALA A 288 -3.86 -10.03 -3.88
C ALA A 288 -3.16 -10.81 -5.01
N VAL A 289 -3.01 -12.13 -4.88
CA VAL A 289 -2.47 -13.00 -5.94
C VAL A 289 -3.26 -12.82 -7.23
N LYS A 290 -4.59 -12.89 -7.17
CA LYS A 290 -5.47 -12.75 -8.32
C LYS A 290 -5.44 -11.32 -8.88
N PHE A 291 -5.49 -10.32 -8.02
CA PHE A 291 -5.58 -8.92 -8.42
C PHE A 291 -4.29 -8.42 -9.08
N TYR A 292 -3.14 -8.62 -8.45
CA TYR A 292 -1.84 -8.18 -8.98
C TYR A 292 -1.23 -9.17 -9.99
N GLY A 293 -1.76 -10.39 -10.04
CA GLY A 293 -1.30 -11.42 -10.98
C GLY A 293 0.07 -11.98 -10.62
N PHE A 294 0.30 -12.22 -9.31
CA PHE A 294 1.50 -12.93 -8.85
C PHE A 294 1.55 -14.34 -9.45
N LYS A 295 2.76 -14.74 -9.87
CA LYS A 295 3.04 -16.07 -10.43
C LYS A 295 4.34 -16.58 -9.80
N ASN A 296 4.49 -17.90 -9.80
CA ASN A 296 5.71 -18.57 -9.31
C ASN A 296 6.14 -18.17 -7.90
N LEU A 297 5.17 -17.86 -7.03
CA LEU A 297 5.46 -17.53 -5.64
C LEU A 297 6.20 -18.67 -4.96
N PRO A 298 7.26 -18.40 -4.18
CA PRO A 298 8.02 -19.44 -3.51
C PRO A 298 7.23 -20.02 -2.34
N VAL A 299 7.31 -21.33 -2.17
CA VAL A 299 6.92 -21.99 -0.91
C VAL A 299 8.06 -21.76 0.09
N LEU A 300 7.80 -20.96 1.10
CA LEU A 300 8.80 -20.62 2.10
C LEU A 300 8.85 -21.70 3.19
N PRO A 301 10.03 -22.24 3.50
CA PRO A 301 10.16 -23.25 4.55
C PRO A 301 9.88 -22.61 5.92
N TYR A 302 9.08 -23.29 6.74
CA TYR A 302 8.94 -22.90 8.14
C TYR A 302 10.21 -23.23 8.89
N VAL A 303 10.78 -22.24 9.56
CA VAL A 303 11.93 -22.40 10.44
C VAL A 303 11.47 -22.18 11.89
N LYS A 304 11.62 -23.21 12.73
CA LYS A 304 11.24 -23.14 14.14
C LYS A 304 12.04 -22.09 14.89
N ASN A 305 11.35 -21.35 15.73
CA ASN A 305 12.02 -20.48 16.69
C ASN A 305 12.73 -21.33 17.77
N MET A 306 13.71 -20.72 18.43
CA MET A 306 14.50 -21.39 19.48
C MET A 306 13.64 -21.92 20.65
N SER A 307 12.45 -21.36 20.85
CA SER A 307 11.50 -21.71 21.91
C SER A 307 10.42 -22.73 21.51
N GLU A 308 10.48 -23.28 20.29
CA GLU A 308 9.49 -24.24 19.77
C GLU A 308 9.94 -25.70 19.84
#